data_327dcc22eed1395da2426b203065b9f5
#
_entry.id   327dcc22eed1395da2426b203065b9f5
#
_cell.length_a   1.000
_cell.length_b   1.000
_cell.length_c   1.000
_cell.angle_alpha   90.00
_cell.angle_beta   90.00
_cell.angle_gamma   90.00
#
_symmetry.space_group_name_H-M   'P 1'
#
loop_
_entity.id
_entity.type
_entity.pdbx_description
1 polymer ?
#
loop_
_entity_poly.entity_id
_entity_poly.type
_entity_poly.pdbx_seq_one_letter_code
_entity_poly.pdbx_strand_id
1 'polypeptide(L)'
;RDAEDGHLGRNTIAQGSVDATIGYNLHVPANGEAYVTNWFACGRSFDDVKQLNRRIWDTGPERMIARTEAYWKLWARKEQIDTTSLPEPVADLFYRSALLVRTQVDNEGAIIAANDSDIAQFGGDHYSYCWPRDGALVAYSLILTGQSELSRNFFRFCSRVIEDEGYFLHKYNPSGTLASSWHPWTLDGRKILPIQQDETALTTWALRQHFETYRDVEFI
;
A
#
# COMPACT_ATOMS: atom_id res chain seq x y z
N ARG A 1 -30.20 5.69 -3.18
CA ARG A 1 -31.43 6.37 -3.63
C ARG A 1 -31.48 7.79 -3.08
N ASP A 2 -31.16 8.03 -1.80
CA ASP A 2 -31.23 9.36 -1.19
C ASP A 2 -30.30 10.41 -1.84
N ALA A 3 -29.20 9.99 -2.46
CA ALA A 3 -28.27 10.91 -3.14
C ALA A 3 -28.71 11.31 -4.56
N GLU A 4 -29.62 10.56 -5.16
CA GLU A 4 -30.03 10.74 -6.56
C GLU A 4 -31.02 11.88 -6.73
N ASP A 5 -31.89 12.13 -5.74
CA ASP A 5 -32.93 13.18 -5.77
C ASP A 5 -32.54 14.44 -4.98
N GLY A 6 -31.35 14.45 -4.35
CA GLY A 6 -30.87 15.55 -3.54
C GLY A 6 -31.52 15.69 -2.15
N HIS A 7 -32.32 14.72 -1.75
CA HIS A 7 -32.98 14.69 -0.44
C HIS A 7 -32.43 13.55 0.40
N LEU A 8 -31.75 13.86 1.51
CA LEU A 8 -31.22 12.86 2.44
C LEU A 8 -32.30 12.40 3.42
N GLY A 9 -32.50 11.08 3.54
CA GLY A 9 -33.51 10.47 4.43
C GLY A 9 -33.21 10.65 5.92
N ARG A 10 -32.00 11.16 6.27
CA ARG A 10 -31.52 11.47 7.64
C ARG A 10 -31.65 10.29 8.60
N ASN A 11 -31.49 9.08 8.11
CA ASN A 11 -31.43 7.90 8.95
C ASN A 11 -30.14 7.92 9.76
N THR A 12 -30.28 7.87 11.08
CA THR A 12 -29.14 7.91 12.01
C THR A 12 -28.59 6.52 12.33
N ILE A 13 -29.33 5.48 12.02
CA ILE A 13 -28.96 4.08 12.32
C ILE A 13 -29.27 3.23 11.09
N ALA A 14 -28.28 2.45 10.65
CA ALA A 14 -28.43 1.43 9.63
C ALA A 14 -27.67 0.17 10.05
N GLN A 15 -28.13 -1.01 9.61
CA GLN A 15 -27.56 -2.31 9.94
C GLN A 15 -27.25 -3.10 8.65
N GLY A 16 -26.23 -3.95 8.71
CA GLY A 16 -25.76 -4.76 7.60
C GLY A 16 -24.71 -4.03 6.75
N SER A 17 -24.72 -4.27 5.45
CA SER A 17 -23.88 -3.50 4.52
C SER A 17 -24.48 -2.12 4.33
N VAL A 18 -23.76 -1.10 4.72
CA VAL A 18 -24.25 0.28 4.77
C VAL A 18 -23.31 1.22 4.01
N ASP A 19 -23.91 2.26 3.45
CA ASP A 19 -23.23 3.43 2.92
C ASP A 19 -23.65 4.67 3.71
N ALA A 20 -22.96 5.78 3.51
CA ALA A 20 -23.28 7.04 4.12
C ALA A 20 -23.15 8.18 3.11
N THR A 21 -24.12 9.08 3.13
CA THR A 21 -24.11 10.29 2.30
C THR A 21 -24.13 11.53 3.19
N ILE A 22 -23.22 12.46 2.93
CA ILE A 22 -23.14 13.75 3.60
C ILE A 22 -23.41 14.85 2.58
N GLY A 23 -24.40 15.71 2.86
CA GLY A 23 -24.71 16.85 2.02
C GLY A 23 -24.18 18.16 2.60
N TYR A 24 -23.60 18.99 1.76
CA TYR A 24 -23.14 20.34 2.09
C TYR A 24 -23.84 21.37 1.21
N ASN A 25 -24.33 22.45 1.82
CA ASN A 25 -24.83 23.61 1.08
C ASN A 25 -23.72 24.67 1.01
N LEU A 26 -23.27 24.99 -0.20
CA LEU A 26 -22.23 25.98 -0.43
C LEU A 26 -22.80 27.19 -1.15
N HIS A 27 -22.40 28.37 -0.71
CA HIS A 27 -22.60 29.60 -1.45
C HIS A 27 -21.26 29.97 -2.13
N VAL A 28 -21.26 29.93 -3.47
CA VAL A 28 -20.08 30.34 -4.25
C VAL A 28 -20.31 31.76 -4.74
N PRO A 29 -19.51 32.75 -4.30
CA PRO A 29 -19.65 34.13 -4.76
C PRO A 29 -19.28 34.26 -6.24
N ALA A 30 -19.75 35.31 -6.89
CA ALA A 30 -19.42 35.57 -8.29
C ALA A 30 -17.90 35.69 -8.50
N ASN A 31 -17.33 34.91 -9.44
CA ASN A 31 -15.88 34.79 -9.70
C ASN A 31 -15.06 34.34 -8.48
N GLY A 32 -15.69 33.72 -7.49
CA GLY A 32 -15.04 33.20 -6.28
C GLY A 32 -15.08 31.68 -6.19
N GLU A 33 -14.54 31.18 -5.11
CA GLU A 33 -14.47 29.75 -4.81
C GLU A 33 -15.00 29.50 -3.40
N ALA A 34 -15.55 28.30 -3.16
CA ALA A 34 -15.93 27.84 -1.84
C ALA A 34 -15.43 26.39 -1.66
N TYR A 35 -14.92 26.11 -0.47
CA TYR A 35 -14.32 24.81 -0.16
C TYR A 35 -15.05 24.12 0.98
N VAL A 36 -15.15 22.80 0.89
CA VAL A 36 -15.51 21.93 2.00
C VAL A 36 -14.36 20.97 2.23
N THR A 37 -13.91 20.88 3.46
CA THR A 37 -12.94 19.89 3.86
C THR A 37 -13.63 18.78 4.65
N ASN A 38 -13.46 17.54 4.21
CA ASN A 38 -13.92 16.36 4.90
C ASN A 38 -12.70 15.49 5.27
N TRP A 39 -12.75 14.83 6.43
CA TRP A 39 -11.72 13.92 6.85
C TRP A 39 -12.29 12.70 7.56
N PHE A 40 -11.54 11.62 7.53
CA PHE A 40 -11.82 10.40 8.26
C PHE A 40 -10.76 10.21 9.34
N ALA A 41 -11.20 9.91 10.56
CA ALA A 41 -10.31 9.53 11.64
C ALA A 41 -10.61 8.08 12.04
N CYS A 42 -9.60 7.21 11.91
CA CYS A 42 -9.67 5.81 12.28
C CYS A 42 -8.73 5.53 13.44
N GLY A 43 -9.17 4.76 14.42
CA GLY A 43 -8.38 4.42 15.61
C GLY A 43 -8.85 3.10 16.21
N ARG A 44 -8.08 2.57 17.16
CA ARG A 44 -8.40 1.32 17.86
C ARG A 44 -9.47 1.49 18.93
N SER A 45 -9.69 2.72 19.38
CA SER A 45 -10.65 3.08 20.41
C SER A 45 -11.33 4.42 20.10
N PHE A 46 -12.44 4.70 20.77
CA PHE A 46 -13.10 6.00 20.68
C PHE A 46 -12.18 7.15 21.11
N ASP A 47 -11.35 6.94 22.13
CA ASP A 47 -10.41 7.97 22.60
C ASP A 47 -9.32 8.27 21.57
N ASP A 48 -8.82 7.26 20.86
CA ASP A 48 -7.88 7.46 19.76
C ASP A 48 -8.51 8.33 18.65
N VAL A 49 -9.72 7.96 18.21
CA VAL A 49 -10.45 8.73 17.20
C VAL A 49 -10.70 10.17 17.64
N LYS A 50 -11.10 10.36 18.90
CA LYS A 50 -11.31 11.70 19.48
C LYS A 50 -10.03 12.53 19.49
N GLN A 51 -8.88 11.94 19.85
CA GLN A 51 -7.59 12.62 19.83
C GLN A 51 -7.16 12.97 18.42
N LEU A 52 -7.30 12.04 17.46
CA LEU A 52 -7.00 12.28 16.04
C LEU A 52 -7.86 13.40 15.48
N ASN A 53 -9.16 13.37 15.73
CA ASN A 53 -10.10 14.42 15.30
C ASN A 53 -9.72 15.78 15.89
N ARG A 54 -9.42 15.86 17.19
CA ARG A 54 -8.96 17.09 17.83
C ARG A 54 -7.66 17.60 17.20
N ARG A 55 -6.70 16.72 16.94
CA ARG A 55 -5.43 17.10 16.32
C ARG A 55 -5.62 17.71 14.91
N ILE A 56 -6.55 17.16 14.11
CA ILE A 56 -6.86 17.72 12.79
C ILE A 56 -7.51 19.09 12.95
N TRP A 57 -8.46 19.21 13.88
CA TRP A 57 -9.16 20.45 14.17
C TRP A 57 -8.22 21.56 14.66
N ASP A 58 -7.32 21.25 15.59
CA ASP A 58 -6.37 22.21 16.17
C ASP A 58 -5.27 22.61 15.17
N THR A 59 -4.89 21.71 14.26
CA THR A 59 -3.84 21.97 13.27
C THR A 59 -4.36 22.70 12.03
N GLY A 60 -5.59 22.43 11.65
CA GLY A 60 -6.22 22.83 10.39
C GLY A 60 -5.89 21.88 9.24
N PRO A 61 -6.90 21.56 8.40
CA PRO A 61 -6.75 20.60 7.30
C PRO A 61 -5.74 21.06 6.25
N GLU A 62 -5.69 22.34 5.91
CA GLU A 62 -4.75 22.91 4.93
C GLU A 62 -3.29 22.69 5.37
N ARG A 63 -3.02 22.90 6.66
CA ARG A 63 -1.69 22.67 7.24
C ARG A 63 -1.34 21.19 7.27
N MET A 64 -2.31 20.31 7.51
CA MET A 64 -2.11 18.86 7.45
C MET A 64 -1.75 18.42 6.02
N ILE A 65 -2.46 18.92 5.01
CA ILE A 65 -2.18 18.64 3.59
C ILE A 65 -0.77 19.14 3.23
N ALA A 66 -0.45 20.39 3.54
CA ALA A 66 0.87 20.98 3.24
C ALA A 66 2.03 20.21 3.90
N ARG A 67 1.86 19.74 5.14
CA ARG A 67 2.85 18.89 5.84
C ARG A 67 3.02 17.55 5.15
N THR A 68 1.92 16.92 4.74
CA THR A 68 1.95 15.64 4.04
C THR A 68 2.65 15.78 2.70
N GLU A 69 2.34 16.82 1.94
CA GLU A 69 3.00 17.13 0.69
C GLU A 69 4.51 17.35 0.87
N ALA A 70 4.91 18.16 1.85
CA ALA A 70 6.32 18.41 2.15
C ALA A 70 7.05 17.12 2.55
N TYR A 71 6.42 16.27 3.37
CA TYR A 71 6.99 14.97 3.74
C TYR A 71 7.25 14.09 2.53
N TRP A 72 6.28 13.94 1.63
CA TRP A 72 6.43 13.07 0.46
C TRP A 72 7.41 13.63 -0.57
N LYS A 73 7.48 14.93 -0.73
CA LYS A 73 8.52 15.58 -1.56
C LYS A 73 9.93 15.31 -1.04
N LEU A 74 10.12 15.40 0.28
CA LEU A 74 11.40 15.05 0.92
C LEU A 74 11.69 13.56 0.79
N TRP A 75 10.71 12.72 1.04
CA TRP A 75 10.89 11.27 0.95
C TRP A 75 11.29 10.83 -0.46
N ALA A 76 10.64 11.33 -1.50
CA ALA A 76 10.93 10.97 -2.89
C ALA A 76 12.36 11.36 -3.33
N ARG A 77 12.98 12.33 -2.65
CA ARG A 77 14.29 12.86 -2.99
C ARG A 77 15.39 12.53 -1.97
N LYS A 78 15.08 11.77 -0.92
CA LYS A 78 16.02 11.51 0.16
C LYS A 78 17.29 10.78 -0.30
N GLU A 79 17.20 9.92 -1.30
CA GLU A 79 18.32 9.13 -1.84
C GLU A 79 19.17 9.90 -2.87
N GLN A 80 18.84 11.17 -3.13
CA GLN A 80 19.61 12.09 -3.98
C GLN A 80 20.00 11.51 -5.35
N ILE A 81 19.09 10.75 -5.97
CA ILE A 81 19.32 10.18 -7.29
C ILE A 81 19.50 11.30 -8.30
N ASP A 82 20.59 11.24 -9.05
CA ASP A 82 20.86 12.22 -10.09
C ASP A 82 19.95 12.00 -11.31
N THR A 83 18.99 12.89 -11.48
CA THR A 83 18.06 12.91 -12.62
C THR A 83 18.35 14.05 -13.58
N THR A 84 19.48 14.77 -13.43
CA THR A 84 19.79 15.99 -14.23
C THR A 84 19.99 15.70 -15.72
N SER A 85 20.38 14.48 -16.07
CA SER A 85 20.51 14.01 -17.45
C SER A 85 19.19 13.63 -18.12
N LEU A 86 18.09 13.56 -17.35
CA LEU A 86 16.78 13.18 -17.85
C LEU A 86 15.98 14.41 -18.28
N PRO A 87 15.15 14.31 -19.34
CA PRO A 87 14.15 15.33 -19.61
C PRO A 87 13.20 15.49 -18.41
N GLU A 88 12.79 16.74 -18.13
CA GLU A 88 11.96 17.08 -16.97
C GLU A 88 10.71 16.17 -16.81
N PRO A 89 9.92 15.86 -17.87
CA PRO A 89 8.78 14.96 -17.73
C PRO A 89 9.16 13.52 -17.31
N VAL A 90 10.37 13.07 -17.68
CA VAL A 90 10.86 11.74 -17.30
C VAL A 90 11.33 11.74 -15.85
N ALA A 91 12.00 12.78 -15.39
CA ALA A 91 12.38 12.96 -14.00
C ALA A 91 11.13 13.03 -13.09
N ASP A 92 10.10 13.76 -13.49
CA ASP A 92 8.83 13.82 -12.77
C ASP A 92 8.14 12.46 -12.71
N LEU A 93 8.12 11.73 -13.81
CA LEU A 93 7.56 10.36 -13.84
C LEU A 93 8.33 9.41 -12.93
N PHE A 94 9.66 9.53 -12.88
CA PHE A 94 10.50 8.75 -11.97
C PHE A 94 10.10 8.96 -10.50
N TYR A 95 9.99 10.22 -10.05
CA TYR A 95 9.61 10.54 -8.68
C TYR A 95 8.17 10.10 -8.34
N ARG A 96 7.24 10.25 -9.28
CA ARG A 96 5.85 9.75 -9.12
C ARG A 96 5.83 8.24 -9.00
N SER A 97 6.61 7.53 -9.81
CA SER A 97 6.72 6.07 -9.76
C SER A 97 7.28 5.60 -8.43
N ALA A 98 8.31 6.26 -7.89
CA ALA A 98 8.83 5.96 -6.56
C ALA A 98 7.78 6.10 -5.46
N LEU A 99 6.95 7.15 -5.52
CA LEU A 99 5.83 7.33 -4.59
C LEU A 99 4.77 6.23 -4.74
N LEU A 100 4.41 5.85 -5.97
CA LEU A 100 3.46 4.76 -6.22
C LEU A 100 3.98 3.44 -5.67
N VAL A 101 5.24 3.11 -5.94
CA VAL A 101 5.87 1.90 -5.37
C VAL A 101 5.82 1.93 -3.85
N ARG A 102 6.11 3.08 -3.22
CA ARG A 102 6.04 3.21 -1.75
C ARG A 102 4.64 2.92 -1.20
N THR A 103 3.57 3.26 -1.93
CA THR A 103 2.20 2.97 -1.47
C THR A 103 1.85 1.48 -1.47
N GLN A 104 2.61 0.65 -2.17
CA GLN A 104 2.44 -0.81 -2.19
C GLN A 104 3.25 -1.52 -1.09
N VAL A 105 4.13 -0.80 -0.39
CA VAL A 105 4.99 -1.37 0.66
C VAL A 105 4.35 -1.18 2.02
N ASP A 106 4.05 -2.28 2.70
CA ASP A 106 3.58 -2.30 4.08
C ASP A 106 4.70 -1.93 5.07
N ASN A 107 4.33 -1.48 6.26
CA ASN A 107 5.30 -1.12 7.31
C ASN A 107 6.07 -2.32 7.86
N GLU A 108 5.54 -3.53 7.74
CA GLU A 108 6.19 -4.78 8.14
C GLU A 108 6.94 -5.47 7.00
N GLY A 109 6.97 -4.83 5.84
CA GLY A 109 7.80 -5.21 4.70
C GLY A 109 7.09 -5.99 3.60
N ALA A 110 5.83 -6.37 3.75
CA ALA A 110 5.09 -6.96 2.64
C ALA A 110 4.97 -5.96 1.47
N ILE A 111 5.13 -6.45 0.25
CA ILE A 111 4.90 -5.67 -0.96
C ILE A 111 3.69 -6.27 -1.67
N ILE A 112 2.59 -5.54 -1.69
CA ILE A 112 1.36 -6.00 -2.34
C ILE A 112 1.39 -5.69 -3.84
N ALA A 113 0.74 -6.55 -4.64
CA ALA A 113 0.72 -6.38 -6.09
C ALA A 113 -0.14 -5.19 -6.54
N ALA A 114 -1.22 -4.89 -5.84
CA ALA A 114 -2.05 -3.70 -6.10
C ALA A 114 -2.87 -3.28 -4.88
N ASN A 115 -3.28 -2.00 -4.86
CA ASN A 115 -4.31 -1.47 -3.95
C ASN A 115 -5.66 -1.47 -4.69
N ASP A 116 -6.37 -2.58 -4.67
CA ASP A 116 -7.61 -2.79 -5.39
C ASP A 116 -8.80 -3.12 -4.48
N SER A 117 -9.06 -2.24 -3.53
CA SER A 117 -10.13 -2.39 -2.54
C SER A 117 -11.54 -2.53 -3.15
N ASP A 118 -11.74 -1.99 -4.35
CA ASP A 118 -13.07 -1.98 -4.99
C ASP A 118 -13.56 -3.39 -5.34
N ILE A 119 -12.67 -4.27 -5.75
CA ILE A 119 -13.00 -5.65 -6.11
C ILE A 119 -13.40 -6.47 -4.88
N ALA A 120 -12.84 -6.18 -3.71
CA ALA A 120 -13.16 -6.86 -2.47
C ALA A 120 -14.64 -6.69 -2.05
N GLN A 121 -15.29 -5.57 -2.41
CA GLN A 121 -16.70 -5.32 -2.11
C GLN A 121 -17.65 -6.26 -2.85
N PHE A 122 -17.25 -6.79 -3.98
CA PHE A 122 -18.08 -7.68 -4.81
C PHE A 122 -17.79 -9.16 -4.61
N GLY A 123 -16.98 -9.52 -3.59
CA GLY A 123 -16.64 -10.90 -3.28
C GLY A 123 -15.75 -11.59 -4.33
N GLY A 124 -15.16 -10.81 -5.24
CA GLY A 124 -14.16 -11.26 -6.20
C GLY A 124 -12.78 -11.41 -5.57
N ASP A 125 -11.88 -12.13 -6.23
CA ASP A 125 -10.47 -12.16 -5.84
C ASP A 125 -9.83 -10.80 -6.18
N HIS A 126 -8.81 -10.40 -5.43
CA HIS A 126 -8.14 -9.11 -5.57
C HIS A 126 -6.63 -9.28 -5.56
N TYR A 127 -5.89 -8.18 -5.82
CA TYR A 127 -4.43 -8.18 -5.89
C TYR A 127 -3.75 -7.53 -4.66
N SER A 128 -4.50 -7.21 -3.60
CA SER A 128 -3.97 -6.68 -2.35
C SER A 128 -3.26 -7.74 -1.49
N TYR A 129 -2.58 -8.68 -2.17
CA TYR A 129 -1.75 -9.73 -1.57
C TYR A 129 -0.29 -9.53 -1.94
N CYS A 130 0.58 -10.14 -1.17
CA CYS A 130 2.00 -10.26 -1.48
C CYS A 130 2.27 -11.58 -2.20
N TRP A 131 2.66 -11.52 -3.47
CA TRP A 131 3.34 -12.59 -4.18
C TRP A 131 4.83 -12.37 -4.02
N PRO A 132 5.61 -13.31 -3.49
CA PRO A 132 7.05 -13.14 -3.33
C PRO A 132 7.77 -12.78 -4.63
N ARG A 133 7.38 -13.33 -5.76
CA ARG A 133 7.90 -12.97 -7.10
C ARG A 133 7.71 -11.49 -7.42
N ASP A 134 6.48 -11.00 -7.30
CA ASP A 134 6.13 -9.59 -7.59
C ASP A 134 6.88 -8.67 -6.62
N GLY A 135 6.86 -9.02 -5.33
CA GLY A 135 7.60 -8.33 -4.29
C GLY A 135 9.11 -8.30 -4.55
N ALA A 136 9.70 -9.39 -5.06
CA ALA A 136 11.11 -9.47 -5.39
C ALA A 136 11.52 -8.51 -6.51
N LEU A 137 10.70 -8.39 -7.56
CA LEU A 137 10.94 -7.45 -8.66
C LEU A 137 10.81 -5.98 -8.20
N VAL A 138 9.83 -5.70 -7.34
CA VAL A 138 9.68 -4.37 -6.73
C VAL A 138 10.84 -4.10 -5.77
N ALA A 139 11.24 -5.07 -4.93
CA ALA A 139 12.40 -4.94 -4.05
C ALA A 139 13.69 -4.65 -4.85
N TYR A 140 13.86 -5.28 -6.01
CA TYR A 140 14.97 -4.97 -6.89
C TYR A 140 14.94 -3.52 -7.40
N SER A 141 13.78 -3.01 -7.78
CA SER A 141 13.64 -1.58 -8.14
C SER A 141 13.97 -0.65 -6.97
N LEU A 142 13.59 -1.02 -5.75
CA LEU A 142 13.97 -0.30 -4.53
C LEU A 142 15.47 -0.32 -4.28
N ILE A 143 16.16 -1.43 -4.56
CA ILE A 143 17.62 -1.55 -4.48
C ILE A 143 18.28 -0.58 -5.47
N LEU A 144 17.84 -0.58 -6.73
CA LEU A 144 18.36 0.29 -7.78
C LEU A 144 18.14 1.79 -7.49
N THR A 145 17.12 2.10 -6.72
CA THR A 145 16.78 3.48 -6.31
C THR A 145 17.28 3.85 -4.91
N GLY A 146 18.20 3.05 -4.33
CA GLY A 146 18.85 3.34 -3.06
C GLY A 146 18.00 3.11 -1.81
N GLN A 147 16.78 2.57 -1.94
CA GLN A 147 15.84 2.37 -0.84
C GLN A 147 16.17 1.10 -0.03
N SER A 148 17.36 1.06 0.56
CA SER A 148 17.92 -0.13 1.24
C SER A 148 17.04 -0.63 2.39
N GLU A 149 16.45 0.27 3.17
CA GLU A 149 15.62 -0.09 4.31
C GLU A 149 14.32 -0.78 3.87
N LEU A 150 13.68 -0.29 2.79
CA LEU A 150 12.46 -0.89 2.27
C LEU A 150 12.72 -2.28 1.68
N SER A 151 13.78 -2.44 0.90
CA SER A 151 14.17 -3.75 0.36
C SER A 151 14.56 -4.73 1.48
N ARG A 152 15.30 -4.28 2.50
CA ARG A 152 15.62 -5.08 3.69
C ARG A 152 14.34 -5.56 4.42
N ASN A 153 13.37 -4.67 4.62
CA ASN A 153 12.12 -5.02 5.28
C ASN A 153 11.32 -6.06 4.48
N PHE A 154 11.35 -5.99 3.15
CA PHE A 154 10.76 -7.03 2.31
C PHE A 154 11.42 -8.39 2.53
N PHE A 155 12.75 -8.47 2.57
CA PHE A 155 13.43 -9.74 2.82
C PHE A 155 13.22 -10.26 4.25
N ARG A 156 13.06 -9.37 5.24
CA ARG A 156 12.60 -9.77 6.59
C ARG A 156 11.19 -10.35 6.56
N PHE A 157 10.28 -9.77 5.78
CA PHE A 157 8.97 -10.36 5.56
C PHE A 157 9.11 -11.75 4.93
N CYS A 158 9.90 -11.90 3.87
CA CYS A 158 10.16 -13.19 3.23
C CYS A 158 10.70 -14.23 4.21
N SER A 159 11.65 -13.85 5.08
CA SER A 159 12.21 -14.78 6.06
C SER A 159 11.21 -15.25 7.13
N ARG A 160 10.11 -14.51 7.35
CA ARG A 160 9.03 -14.91 8.26
C ARG A 160 8.02 -15.87 7.62
N VAL A 161 7.90 -15.84 6.30
CA VAL A 161 6.84 -16.58 5.59
C VAL A 161 7.36 -17.73 4.73
N ILE A 162 8.68 -17.88 4.59
CA ILE A 162 9.28 -19.03 3.91
C ILE A 162 9.03 -20.29 4.73
N GLU A 163 8.68 -21.39 4.05
CA GLU A 163 8.52 -22.69 4.69
C GLU A 163 9.89 -23.25 5.14
N ASP A 164 9.87 -24.14 6.13
CA ASP A 164 11.10 -24.76 6.69
C ASP A 164 11.90 -25.51 5.61
N GLU A 165 11.23 -26.01 4.58
CA GLU A 165 11.85 -26.70 3.44
C GLU A 165 12.45 -25.75 2.40
N GLY A 166 12.36 -24.42 2.61
CA GLY A 166 13.02 -23.41 1.79
C GLY A 166 12.28 -22.99 0.52
N TYR A 167 10.96 -23.01 0.52
CA TYR A 167 10.15 -22.51 -0.59
C TYR A 167 9.04 -21.58 -0.10
N PHE A 168 8.45 -20.78 -1.01
CA PHE A 168 7.27 -19.97 -0.77
C PHE A 168 6.03 -20.66 -1.31
N LEU A 169 4.92 -20.49 -0.58
CA LEU A 169 3.59 -20.75 -1.11
C LEU A 169 3.13 -19.59 -2.01
N HIS A 170 2.03 -19.80 -2.74
CA HIS A 170 1.60 -18.95 -3.84
C HIS A 170 1.46 -17.47 -3.49
N LYS A 171 0.82 -17.11 -2.39
CA LYS A 171 0.64 -15.69 -1.98
C LYS A 171 0.29 -15.56 -0.49
N TYR A 172 0.58 -14.40 0.04
CA TYR A 172 0.39 -14.09 1.46
C TYR A 172 -0.41 -12.80 1.66
N ASN A 173 -1.13 -12.74 2.76
CA ASN A 173 -1.63 -11.46 3.26
C ASN A 173 -0.46 -10.58 3.75
N PRO A 174 -0.61 -9.24 3.82
CA PRO A 174 0.43 -8.36 4.38
C PRO A 174 0.86 -8.73 5.80
N SER A 175 -0.04 -9.36 6.59
CA SER A 175 0.27 -9.89 7.93
C SER A 175 1.22 -11.11 7.94
N GLY A 176 1.53 -11.68 6.78
CA GLY A 176 2.31 -12.91 6.65
C GLY A 176 1.48 -14.20 6.72
N THR A 177 0.16 -14.10 6.95
CA THR A 177 -0.69 -15.30 6.88
C THR A 177 -0.90 -15.73 5.42
N LEU A 178 -1.02 -17.05 5.22
CA LEU A 178 -1.30 -17.58 3.89
C LEU A 178 -2.63 -17.05 3.36
N ALA A 179 -2.63 -16.56 2.12
CA ALA A 179 -3.83 -16.13 1.43
C ALA A 179 -4.47 -17.28 0.62
N SER A 180 -5.71 -17.07 0.16
CA SER A 180 -6.39 -18.01 -0.72
C SER A 180 -5.57 -18.26 -1.98
N SER A 181 -5.44 -19.52 -2.39
CA SER A 181 -4.72 -19.85 -3.63
C SER A 181 -5.69 -20.13 -4.78
N TRP A 182 -5.31 -19.69 -5.99
CA TRP A 182 -5.98 -20.12 -7.23
C TRP A 182 -5.61 -21.55 -7.63
N HIS A 183 -4.53 -22.09 -7.06
CA HIS A 183 -4.11 -23.45 -7.29
C HIS A 183 -4.86 -24.39 -6.32
N PRO A 184 -5.37 -25.52 -6.80
CA PRO A 184 -6.02 -26.48 -5.93
C PRO A 184 -5.00 -27.11 -4.97
N TRP A 185 -5.43 -27.39 -3.73
CA TRP A 185 -4.64 -28.13 -2.74
C TRP A 185 -4.64 -29.64 -2.96
N THR A 186 -5.52 -30.11 -3.84
CA THR A 186 -5.64 -31.51 -4.21
C THR A 186 -5.91 -31.66 -5.69
N LEU A 187 -5.23 -32.60 -6.32
CA LEU A 187 -5.45 -33.02 -7.71
C LEU A 187 -5.50 -34.54 -7.75
N ASP A 188 -6.58 -35.09 -8.31
CA ASP A 188 -6.80 -36.55 -8.42
C ASP A 188 -6.63 -37.29 -7.07
N GLY A 189 -7.14 -36.69 -5.98
CA GLY A 189 -7.08 -37.23 -4.63
C GLY A 189 -5.70 -37.14 -3.95
N ARG A 190 -4.71 -36.52 -4.60
CA ARG A 190 -3.38 -36.28 -4.02
C ARG A 190 -3.26 -34.84 -3.53
N LYS A 191 -2.60 -34.66 -2.38
CA LYS A 191 -2.21 -33.33 -1.91
C LYS A 191 -1.19 -32.74 -2.87
N ILE A 192 -1.43 -31.51 -3.28
CA ILE A 192 -0.45 -30.66 -3.99
C ILE A 192 -0.31 -29.36 -3.23
N LEU A 193 0.89 -28.84 -3.18
CA LEU A 193 1.13 -27.53 -2.58
C LEU A 193 0.94 -26.44 -3.64
N PRO A 194 0.32 -25.30 -3.30
CA PRO A 194 0.15 -24.18 -4.22
C PRO A 194 1.46 -23.40 -4.35
N ILE A 195 2.43 -23.99 -5.02
CA ILE A 195 3.78 -23.44 -5.21
C ILE A 195 3.91 -22.97 -6.66
N GLN A 196 4.50 -21.78 -6.81
CA GLN A 196 5.07 -21.31 -8.07
C GLN A 196 6.59 -21.22 -7.89
N GLN A 197 7.35 -21.92 -8.72
CA GLN A 197 8.81 -22.07 -8.52
C GLN A 197 9.56 -20.74 -8.64
N ASP A 198 9.06 -19.82 -9.44
CA ASP A 198 9.61 -18.48 -9.64
C ASP A 198 9.49 -17.58 -8.42
N GLU A 199 8.53 -17.83 -7.51
CA GLU A 199 8.41 -17.11 -6.24
C GLU A 199 9.70 -17.21 -5.41
N THR A 200 10.20 -18.43 -5.24
CA THR A 200 11.43 -18.69 -4.48
C THR A 200 12.68 -18.24 -5.23
N ALA A 201 12.75 -18.54 -6.52
CA ALA A 201 13.91 -18.23 -7.34
C ALA A 201 14.16 -16.71 -7.45
N LEU A 202 13.13 -15.92 -7.74
CA LEU A 202 13.25 -14.48 -7.88
C LEU A 202 13.49 -13.78 -6.54
N THR A 203 12.90 -14.26 -5.44
CA THR A 203 13.17 -13.74 -4.11
C THR A 203 14.63 -13.96 -3.72
N THR A 204 15.17 -15.15 -3.95
CA THR A 204 16.59 -15.46 -3.68
C THR A 204 17.51 -14.62 -4.55
N TRP A 205 17.18 -14.46 -5.83
CA TRP A 205 17.94 -13.60 -6.73
C TRP A 205 17.95 -12.13 -6.26
N ALA A 206 16.80 -11.60 -5.89
CA ALA A 206 16.69 -10.21 -5.42
C ALA A 206 17.41 -9.98 -4.09
N LEU A 207 17.39 -10.97 -3.17
CA LEU A 207 18.17 -10.94 -1.94
C LEU A 207 19.68 -10.87 -2.24
N ARG A 208 20.15 -11.66 -3.20
CA ARG A 208 21.53 -11.59 -3.68
C ARG A 208 21.86 -10.19 -4.22
N GLN A 209 20.99 -9.56 -5.01
CA GLN A 209 21.19 -8.19 -5.52
C GLN A 209 21.30 -7.18 -4.36
N HIS A 210 20.48 -7.33 -3.33
CA HIS A 210 20.56 -6.51 -2.12
C HIS A 210 21.93 -6.65 -1.45
N PHE A 211 22.39 -7.90 -1.24
CA PHE A 211 23.70 -8.15 -0.66
C PHE A 211 24.85 -7.61 -1.52
N GLU A 212 24.83 -7.83 -2.83
CA GLU A 212 25.87 -7.33 -3.73
C GLU A 212 25.96 -5.79 -3.72
N THR A 213 24.83 -5.11 -3.56
CA THR A 213 24.76 -3.64 -3.55
C THR A 213 25.18 -3.05 -2.20
N TYR A 214 24.68 -3.59 -1.09
CA TYR A 214 24.84 -2.95 0.22
C TYR A 214 25.86 -3.65 1.13
N ARG A 215 26.24 -4.89 0.81
CA ARG A 215 27.16 -5.72 1.64
C ARG A 215 26.72 -5.86 3.09
N ASP A 216 25.42 -5.94 3.32
CA ASP A 216 24.79 -5.98 4.64
C ASP A 216 24.92 -7.38 5.26
N VAL A 217 26.13 -7.68 5.78
CA VAL A 217 26.47 -8.98 6.37
C VAL A 217 25.76 -9.24 7.70
N GLU A 218 25.31 -8.19 8.39
CA GLU A 218 24.59 -8.35 9.65
C GLU A 218 23.10 -8.75 9.41
N PHE A 219 22.62 -8.51 8.21
CA PHE A 219 21.26 -8.85 7.83
C PHE A 219 21.12 -10.27 7.27
N ILE A 220 22.12 -10.75 6.51
CA ILE A 220 22.13 -12.07 5.88
C ILE A 220 22.75 -13.11 6.81
#